data_2918b639664c8ddd9f207b01e1e0edc1
#
_entry.id   2918b639664c8ddd9f207b01e1e0edc1
#
_cell.length_a   1.000
_cell.length_b   1.000
_cell.length_c   1.000
_cell.angle_alpha   90.00
_cell.angle_beta   90.00
_cell.angle_gamma   90.00
#
_symmetry.space_group_name_H-M   'P 1'
#
loop_
_entity.id
_entity.type
_entity.pdbx_description
1 polymer ?
#
loop_
_entity_poly.entity_id
_entity_poly.type
_entity_poly.pdbx_seq_one_letter_code
_entity_poly.pdbx_strand_id
1 'polypeptide(L)' 'MMRNYNFYTYILTNYNRKVLYTGVTNELEKRLHEHYFGLYSIDGKESFTTKYKCYYLVWYERHQYIQHAIEREKELKAG' A
#
# COMPACT_ATOMS: atom_id res chain seq x y z
N MET A 1 4.65 25.28 -10.26
CA MET A 1 4.88 24.01 -9.57
C MET A 1 3.66 23.13 -9.76
N MET A 2 3.87 21.94 -10.27
CA MET A 2 2.77 20.99 -10.44
C MET A 2 2.59 20.17 -9.18
N ARG A 3 1.33 20.09 -8.74
CA ARG A 3 0.99 19.23 -7.61
C ARG A 3 0.70 17.82 -8.12
N ASN A 4 1.12 16.83 -7.35
CA ASN A 4 0.75 15.46 -7.63
C ASN A 4 -0.61 15.16 -7.00
N TYR A 5 -1.63 14.97 -7.84
CA TYR A 5 -2.99 14.63 -7.41
C TYR A 5 -3.29 13.15 -7.62
N ASN A 6 -2.26 12.33 -7.69
CA ASN A 6 -2.43 10.89 -7.85
C ASN A 6 -2.21 10.22 -6.50
N PHE A 7 -3.28 9.68 -5.96
CA PHE A 7 -3.25 8.89 -4.73
C PHE A 7 -3.76 7.51 -5.06
N TYR A 8 -3.18 6.50 -4.44
CA TYR A 8 -3.49 5.11 -4.75
C TYR A 8 -3.86 4.37 -3.49
N THR A 9 -4.97 3.61 -3.56
CA THR A 9 -5.27 2.55 -2.62
C THR A 9 -4.81 1.27 -3.29
N TYR A 10 -4.04 0.44 -2.60
CA TYR A 10 -3.46 -0.75 -3.19
C TYR A 10 -3.53 -1.93 -2.23
N ILE A 11 -3.48 -3.13 -2.79
CA ILE A 11 -3.47 -4.37 -2.01
C ILE A 11 -2.27 -5.19 -2.42
N LEU A 12 -1.48 -5.60 -1.42
CA LEU A 12 -0.37 -6.51 -1.59
C LEU A 12 -0.70 -7.85 -0.95
N THR A 13 -0.07 -8.90 -1.44
CA THR A 13 -0.21 -10.24 -0.87
C THR A 13 1.15 -10.92 -0.78
N ASN A 14 1.21 -12.01 0.00
CA ASN A 14 2.40 -12.84 0.07
C ASN A 14 2.34 -13.92 -1.02
N TYR A 15 3.39 -14.75 -1.10
CA TYR A 15 3.55 -15.74 -2.15
C TYR A 15 2.35 -16.69 -2.25
N ASN A 16 1.83 -17.19 -1.14
CA ASN A 16 0.73 -18.15 -1.15
C ASN A 16 -0.65 -17.49 -1.04
N ARG A 17 -0.72 -16.15 -1.13
CA ARG A 17 -1.97 -15.36 -1.14
C ARG A 17 -2.83 -15.53 0.11
N LYS A 18 -2.21 -15.83 1.24
CA LYS A 18 -2.94 -16.00 2.50
C LYS A 18 -2.98 -14.73 3.35
N VAL A 19 -2.11 -13.79 3.08
CA VAL A 19 -2.03 -12.54 3.84
C VAL A 19 -2.23 -11.37 2.88
N LEU A 20 -3.11 -10.45 3.24
CA LEU A 20 -3.37 -9.24 2.46
C LEU A 20 -2.97 -8.02 3.28
N TYR A 21 -2.41 -7.04 2.58
CA TYR A 21 -2.10 -5.73 3.14
C TYR A 21 -2.74 -4.67 2.26
N THR A 22 -3.49 -3.74 2.87
CA THR A 22 -4.10 -2.62 2.16
C THR A 22 -3.42 -1.33 2.61
N GLY A 23 -2.97 -0.54 1.64
CA GLY A 23 -2.28 0.71 1.94
C GLY A 23 -2.72 1.85 1.03
N VAL A 24 -2.26 3.05 1.37
CA VAL A 24 -2.48 4.27 0.59
C VAL A 24 -1.13 4.94 0.36
N THR A 25 -0.91 5.43 -0.86
CA THR A 25 0.33 6.15 -1.19
C THR A 25 0.07 7.13 -2.32
N ASN A 26 0.90 8.16 -2.43
CA ASN A 26 0.93 9.04 -3.59
C ASN A 26 2.05 8.67 -4.56
N GLU A 27 2.85 7.66 -4.24
CA GLU A 27 3.95 7.18 -5.09
C GLU A 27 3.96 5.65 -5.08
N LEU A 28 3.10 5.06 -5.92
CA LEU A 28 2.87 3.62 -5.90
C LEU A 28 4.15 2.81 -6.19
N GLU A 29 4.87 3.15 -7.26
CA GLU A 29 6.09 2.43 -7.63
C GLU A 29 7.14 2.49 -6.52
N LYS A 30 7.35 3.67 -5.95
CA LYS A 30 8.31 3.86 -4.87
C LYS A 30 7.91 3.03 -3.65
N ARG A 31 6.63 3.03 -3.29
CA ARG A 31 6.14 2.29 -2.14
C ARG A 31 6.27 0.78 -2.34
N LEU A 32 5.98 0.29 -3.54
CA LEU A 32 6.16 -1.13 -3.86
C LEU A 32 7.62 -1.54 -3.73
N HIS A 33 8.54 -0.69 -4.20
CA HIS A 33 9.97 -0.91 -4.07
C HIS A 33 10.39 -0.98 -2.59
N GLU A 34 9.90 -0.05 -1.78
CA GLU A 34 10.18 -0.03 -0.35
C GLU A 34 9.68 -1.29 0.35
N HIS A 35 8.48 -1.76 0.01
CA HIS A 35 7.94 -2.99 0.57
C HIS A 35 8.79 -4.20 0.20
N TYR A 36 9.16 -4.30 -1.07
CA TYR A 36 9.94 -5.43 -1.57
C TYR A 36 11.30 -5.54 -0.88
N PHE A 37 11.98 -4.42 -0.68
CA PHE A 37 13.31 -4.40 -0.07
C PHE A 37 13.28 -4.24 1.46
N GLY A 38 12.09 -4.26 2.06
CA GLY A 38 11.97 -4.14 3.52
C GLY A 38 12.35 -2.77 4.05
N LEU A 39 12.27 -1.72 3.21
CA LEU A 39 12.63 -0.36 3.59
C LEU A 39 11.49 0.39 4.27
N TYR A 40 10.27 -0.14 4.18
CA TYR A 40 9.10 0.49 4.76
C TYR A 40 8.96 0.01 6.20
N SER A 41 9.26 0.90 7.15
CA SER A 41 9.16 0.59 8.57
C SER A 41 8.48 1.75 9.30
N ILE A 42 7.87 1.45 10.44
CA ILE A 42 7.23 2.43 11.31
C ILE A 42 7.95 2.38 12.66
N ASP A 43 8.48 3.54 13.09
CA ASP A 43 9.17 3.66 14.38
C ASP A 43 10.30 2.64 14.58
N GLY A 44 11.04 2.36 13.50
CA GLY A 44 12.17 1.45 13.56
C GLY A 44 11.81 -0.02 13.73
N LYS A 45 10.52 -0.35 13.68
CA LYS A 45 10.05 -1.72 13.79
C LYS A 45 9.79 -2.31 12.41
N GLU A 46 9.94 -3.63 12.30
CA GLU A 46 9.62 -4.34 11.09
C GLU A 46 8.14 -4.11 10.72
N SER A 47 7.88 -3.67 9.49
CA SER A 47 6.51 -3.44 9.03
C SER A 47 5.78 -4.75 8.82
N PHE A 48 4.44 -4.68 8.80
CA PHE A 48 3.59 -5.82 8.49
C PHE A 48 4.00 -6.50 7.18
N THR A 49 4.23 -5.71 6.12
CA THR A 49 4.57 -6.24 4.81
C THR A 49 5.92 -6.94 4.78
N THR A 50 6.90 -6.46 5.55
CA THR A 50 8.19 -7.11 5.69
C THR A 50 8.06 -8.42 6.45
N LYS A 51 7.35 -8.40 7.58
CA LYS A 51 7.15 -9.57 8.43
C LYS A 51 6.47 -10.72 7.68
N TYR A 52 5.43 -10.41 6.92
CA TYR A 52 4.64 -11.41 6.21
C TYR A 52 5.00 -11.55 4.73
N LYS A 53 6.05 -10.83 4.29
CA LYS A 53 6.57 -10.90 2.91
C LYS A 53 5.50 -10.58 1.86
N CYS A 54 4.72 -9.51 2.09
CA CYS A 54 3.68 -9.07 1.18
C CYS A 54 4.31 -8.17 0.11
N TYR A 55 4.81 -8.77 -0.96
CA TYR A 55 5.52 -8.06 -2.03
C TYR A 55 4.75 -8.01 -3.34
N TYR A 56 3.65 -8.75 -3.45
CA TYR A 56 2.95 -8.92 -4.73
C TYR A 56 1.74 -8.00 -4.79
N LEU A 57 1.73 -7.08 -5.76
CA LEU A 57 0.61 -6.19 -6.01
C LEU A 57 -0.49 -6.98 -6.70
N VAL A 58 -1.68 -7.06 -6.08
CA VAL A 58 -2.82 -7.75 -6.66
C VAL A 58 -3.89 -6.79 -7.16
N TRP A 59 -3.91 -5.57 -6.67
CA TRP A 59 -4.90 -4.58 -7.06
C TRP A 59 -4.48 -3.19 -6.64
N TYR A 60 -4.86 -2.18 -7.44
CA TYR A 60 -4.76 -0.78 -7.03
C TYR A 60 -5.85 0.04 -7.71
N GLU A 61 -6.15 1.19 -7.10
CA GLU A 61 -7.12 2.14 -7.60
C GLU A 61 -6.57 3.54 -7.40
N ARG A 62 -6.64 4.36 -8.45
CA ARG A 62 -6.17 5.74 -8.40
C ARG A 62 -7.30 6.67 -7.98
N HIS A 63 -6.96 7.65 -7.12
CA HIS A 63 -7.89 8.69 -6.67
C HIS A 63 -7.24 10.05 -6.85
N GLN A 64 -8.05 11.05 -7.15
CA GLN A 64 -7.59 12.42 -7.27
C GLN A 64 -7.34 13.05 -5.89
N TYR A 65 -8.09 12.65 -4.88
CA TYR A 65 -8.02 13.22 -3.53
C TYR A 65 -7.62 12.15 -2.51
N ILE A 66 -6.76 12.58 -1.56
CA ILE A 66 -6.27 11.65 -0.52
C ILE A 66 -7.41 11.11 0.34
N GLN A 67 -8.44 11.93 0.59
CA GLN A 67 -9.58 11.51 1.40
C GLN A 67 -10.29 10.30 0.79
N HIS A 68 -10.44 10.30 -0.53
CA HIS A 68 -11.10 9.20 -1.24
C HIS A 68 -10.26 7.91 -1.15
N ALA A 69 -8.94 8.04 -1.25
CA ALA A 69 -8.04 6.89 -1.13
C ALA A 69 -8.13 6.29 0.29
N ILE A 70 -8.16 7.13 1.31
CA ILE A 70 -8.27 6.69 2.70
C ILE A 70 -9.63 6.03 2.97
N GLU A 71 -10.70 6.61 2.45
CA GLU A 71 -12.04 6.02 2.58
C GLU A 71 -12.10 4.64 1.94
N ARG A 72 -11.50 4.51 0.76
CA ARG A 72 -11.44 3.23 0.06
C ARG A 72 -10.66 2.18 0.85
N GLU A 73 -9.55 2.58 1.44
CA GLU A 73 -8.77 1.70 2.30
C GLU A 73 -9.62 1.18 3.46
N LYS A 74 -10.37 2.06 4.12
CA LYS A 74 -11.24 1.69 5.23
C LYS A 74 -12.33 0.73 4.80
N GLU A 75 -12.94 0.97 3.64
CA GLU A 75 -13.96 0.07 3.09
C GLU A 75 -13.41 -1.33 2.88
N LEU A 76 -12.21 -1.42 2.29
CA LEU A 76 -11.58 -2.71 2.00
C LEU A 76 -11.20 -3.46 3.28
N LYS A 77 -10.75 -2.74 4.30
CA LYS A 77 -10.40 -3.35 5.59
C LYS A 77 -11.61 -3.77 6.40
N ALA A 78 -12.74 -3.08 6.24
CA ALA A 78 -13.97 -3.39 6.97
C ALA A 78 -14.70 -4.60 6.39
N GLY A 79 -14.49 -4.83 5.11
CA GLY A 79 -15.12 -5.94 4.42
C GLY A 79 -14.29 -7.18 4.43
#